data_07aed0394ec230807d47e649ca7cb040
#
_entry.id   07aed0394ec230807d47e649ca7cb040
#
_cell.length_a   1.000
_cell.length_b   1.000
_cell.length_c   1.000
_cell.angle_alpha   90.00
_cell.angle_beta   90.00
_cell.angle_gamma   90.00
#
_symmetry.space_group_name_H-M   'P 1'
#
loop_
_entity.id
_entity.type
_entity.pdbx_description
1 polymer ?
#
loop_
_entity_poly.entity_id
_entity_poly.type
_entity_poly.pdbx_seq_one_letter_code
_entity_poly.pdbx_strand_id
1 'polypeptide(L)'
;MKFVRILYRVRQFWRTVLLKIDPKELERVQGRLTPAQWTLFRQLQPEEQEHAVRVLRKLLEQGDNQPDLLVAALLHDVGKLRYRLNPFERAMVVVMQAILPKQARRWSYLPPAGWEGMPGWRKAFILAEHHAEWGAEMAHHAGVSPLVENLIRQHQHPHGHGVEEAENDLLHKLRAIDNDS
;
A
#
# COMPACT_ATOMS: atom_id res chain seq x y z
N MET A 1 7.30 -23.61 -7.76
CA MET A 1 7.52 -22.17 -7.97
C MET A 1 6.79 -21.25 -6.96
N LYS A 2 5.55 -21.52 -6.51
CA LYS A 2 4.81 -20.67 -5.53
C LYS A 2 5.52 -20.57 -4.16
N PHE A 3 6.09 -21.66 -3.65
CA PHE A 3 6.76 -21.71 -2.34
C PHE A 3 8.04 -20.86 -2.29
N VAL A 4 8.81 -20.81 -3.38
CA VAL A 4 10.01 -19.97 -3.50
C VAL A 4 9.65 -18.49 -3.46
N ARG A 5 8.53 -18.08 -4.10
CA ARG A 5 8.02 -16.70 -4.04
C ARG A 5 7.57 -16.29 -2.63
N ILE A 6 6.97 -17.21 -1.88
CA ILE A 6 6.55 -16.98 -0.48
C ILE A 6 7.78 -16.76 0.40
N LEU A 7 8.77 -17.65 0.34
CA LEU A 7 10.02 -17.50 1.08
C LEU A 7 10.77 -16.22 0.71
N TYR A 8 10.80 -15.86 -0.58
CA TYR A 8 11.41 -14.62 -1.05
C TYR A 8 10.69 -13.40 -0.44
N ARG A 9 9.35 -13.33 -0.47
CA ARG A 9 8.57 -12.24 0.12
C ARG A 9 8.71 -12.15 1.63
N VAL A 10 8.72 -13.27 2.33
CA VAL A 10 8.96 -13.30 3.78
C VAL A 10 10.37 -12.80 4.10
N ARG A 11 11.39 -13.21 3.34
CA ARG A 11 12.77 -12.75 3.53
C ARG A 11 12.94 -11.26 3.17
N GLN A 12 12.28 -10.80 2.11
CA GLN A 12 12.25 -9.39 1.71
C GLN A 12 11.63 -8.54 2.82
N PHE A 13 10.51 -8.96 3.37
CA PHE A 13 9.85 -8.34 4.52
C PHE A 13 10.80 -8.18 5.73
N TRP A 14 11.50 -9.24 6.14
CA TRP A 14 12.43 -9.18 7.28
C TRP A 14 13.63 -8.25 7.03
N ARG A 15 14.08 -8.10 5.79
CA ARG A 15 15.14 -7.15 5.44
C ARG A 15 14.67 -5.71 5.54
N THR A 16 13.41 -5.43 5.25
CA THR A 16 12.80 -4.09 5.29
C THR A 16 12.61 -3.57 6.71
N VAL A 17 12.31 -4.43 7.67
CA VAL A 17 12.13 -4.08 9.09
C VAL A 17 13.39 -3.45 9.73
N LEU A 18 14.56 -3.63 9.14
CA LEU A 18 15.83 -3.15 9.69
C LEU A 18 16.38 -1.88 9.00
N LEU A 19 15.74 -1.40 7.93
CA LEU A 19 16.23 -0.25 7.18
C LEU A 19 15.57 1.05 7.71
N LYS A 20 16.41 2.02 8.05
CA LYS A 20 15.98 3.40 8.34
C LYS A 20 16.06 4.20 7.05
N ILE A 21 15.02 4.97 6.75
CA ILE A 21 15.02 5.93 5.63
C ILE A 21 16.13 6.96 5.89
N ASP A 22 16.94 7.24 4.86
CA ASP A 22 17.93 8.31 4.91
C ASP A 22 17.21 9.65 5.15
N PRO A 23 17.66 10.49 6.10
CA PRO A 23 17.10 11.81 6.33
C PRO A 23 16.97 12.67 5.06
N LYS A 24 17.92 12.58 4.13
CA LYS A 24 17.88 13.29 2.84
C LYS A 24 16.76 12.77 1.92
N GLU A 25 16.48 11.48 1.94
CA GLU A 25 15.33 10.92 1.22
C GLU A 25 14.01 11.40 1.84
N LEU A 26 13.96 11.46 3.17
CA LEU A 26 12.77 11.95 3.88
C LEU A 26 12.47 13.42 3.56
N GLU A 27 13.50 14.28 3.46
CA GLU A 27 13.35 15.67 3.00
C GLU A 27 12.81 15.74 1.56
N ARG A 28 13.29 14.88 0.66
CA ARG A 28 12.79 14.80 -0.72
C ARG A 28 11.33 14.37 -0.78
N VAL A 29 10.93 13.45 0.06
CA VAL A 29 9.52 13.01 0.19
C VAL A 29 8.67 14.16 0.69
N GLN A 30 9.11 14.85 1.75
CA GLN A 30 8.41 16.00 2.32
C GLN A 30 8.20 17.11 1.27
N GLY A 31 9.20 17.37 0.44
CA GLY A 31 9.10 18.38 -0.64
C GLY A 31 8.11 18.04 -1.76
N ARG A 32 7.59 16.79 -1.82
CA ARG A 32 6.59 16.33 -2.78
C ARG A 32 5.17 16.31 -2.25
N LEU A 33 5.00 16.43 -0.95
CA LEU A 33 3.71 16.31 -0.27
C LEU A 33 3.29 17.66 0.31
N THR A 34 2.00 17.95 0.28
CA THR A 34 1.45 19.06 1.06
C THR A 34 1.59 18.79 2.57
N PRO A 35 1.47 19.78 3.45
CA PRO A 35 1.53 19.57 4.89
C PRO A 35 0.54 18.51 5.41
N ALA A 36 -0.68 18.45 4.86
CA ALA A 36 -1.68 17.48 5.23
C ALA A 36 -1.30 16.05 4.77
N GLN A 37 -0.84 15.90 3.54
CA GLN A 37 -0.35 14.64 2.98
C GLN A 37 0.90 14.15 3.72
N TRP A 38 1.82 15.06 4.04
CA TRP A 38 3.00 14.74 4.85
C TRP A 38 2.63 14.23 6.24
N THR A 39 1.66 14.88 6.90
CA THR A 39 1.16 14.43 8.20
C THR A 39 0.59 13.02 8.10
N LEU A 40 -0.15 12.71 7.04
CA LEU A 40 -0.71 11.39 6.80
C LEU A 40 0.40 10.35 6.57
N PHE A 41 1.38 10.62 5.69
CA PHE A 41 2.54 9.77 5.45
C PHE A 41 3.33 9.45 6.73
N ARG A 42 3.55 10.45 7.58
CA ARG A 42 4.31 10.31 8.83
C ARG A 42 3.63 9.42 9.87
N GLN A 43 2.33 9.17 9.78
CA GLN A 43 1.61 8.26 10.66
C GLN A 43 1.82 6.78 10.29
N LEU A 44 2.25 6.49 9.06
CA LEU A 44 2.57 5.13 8.63
C LEU A 44 3.61 4.48 9.54
N GLN A 45 3.53 3.16 9.69
CA GLN A 45 4.58 2.41 10.36
C GLN A 45 5.91 2.56 9.60
N PRO A 46 7.07 2.49 10.29
CA PRO A 46 8.37 2.67 9.63
C PRO A 46 8.57 1.78 8.40
N GLU A 47 8.06 0.55 8.44
CA GLU A 47 8.13 -0.41 7.34
C GLU A 47 7.32 0.04 6.12
N GLU A 48 6.14 0.64 6.36
CA GLU A 48 5.29 1.15 5.29
C GLU A 48 5.87 2.45 4.69
N GLN A 49 6.46 3.31 5.53
CA GLN A 49 7.17 4.50 5.05
C GLN A 49 8.35 4.09 4.15
N GLU A 50 9.15 3.12 4.58
CA GLU A 50 10.30 2.64 3.81
C GLU A 50 9.86 1.98 2.50
N HIS A 51 8.78 1.19 2.52
CA HIS A 51 8.18 0.62 1.32
C HIS A 51 7.75 1.71 0.34
N ALA A 52 6.99 2.70 0.78
CA ALA A 52 6.53 3.81 -0.05
C ALA A 52 7.69 4.62 -0.67
N VAL A 53 8.74 4.88 0.11
CA VAL A 53 9.97 5.55 -0.38
C VAL A 53 10.68 4.69 -1.42
N ARG A 54 10.73 3.38 -1.26
CA ARG A 54 11.31 2.45 -2.22
C ARG A 54 10.53 2.41 -3.53
N VAL A 55 9.20 2.41 -3.46
CA VAL A 55 8.33 2.51 -4.65
C VAL A 55 8.59 3.82 -5.38
N LEU A 56 8.63 4.95 -4.66
CA LEU A 56 8.97 6.26 -5.22
C LEU A 56 10.33 6.24 -5.93
N ARG A 57 11.36 5.70 -5.29
CA ARG A 57 12.73 5.64 -5.84
C ARG A 57 12.75 4.86 -7.15
N LYS A 58 12.13 3.70 -7.19
CA LYS A 58 12.07 2.85 -8.40
C LYS A 58 11.35 3.55 -9.56
N LEU A 59 10.25 4.28 -9.29
CA LEU A 59 9.57 5.10 -10.30
C LEU A 59 10.53 6.14 -10.88
N LEU A 60 11.24 6.88 -10.02
CA LEU A 60 12.20 7.89 -10.45
C LEU A 60 13.38 7.29 -11.24
N GLU A 61 13.87 6.11 -10.86
CA GLU A 61 14.93 5.37 -11.59
C GLU A 61 14.46 4.93 -12.98
N GLN A 62 13.16 4.70 -13.17
CA GLN A 62 12.56 4.40 -14.48
C GLN A 62 12.26 5.66 -15.32
N GLY A 63 12.54 6.85 -14.77
CA GLY A 63 12.30 8.13 -15.42
C GLY A 63 10.89 8.69 -15.26
N ASP A 64 10.05 8.05 -14.44
CA ASP A 64 8.71 8.54 -14.17
C ASP A 64 8.76 9.75 -13.23
N ASN A 65 8.30 10.90 -13.76
CA ASN A 65 8.31 12.18 -13.03
C ASN A 65 6.89 12.80 -12.91
N GLN A 66 5.86 12.04 -13.23
CA GLN A 66 4.48 12.51 -13.16
C GLN A 66 4.08 12.74 -11.69
N PRO A 67 3.75 13.99 -11.27
CA PRO A 67 3.59 14.35 -9.86
C PRO A 67 2.54 13.50 -9.13
N ASP A 68 1.38 13.26 -9.76
CA ASP A 68 0.30 12.49 -9.15
C ASP A 68 0.68 11.02 -8.92
N LEU A 69 1.45 10.42 -9.86
CA LEU A 69 1.96 9.07 -9.69
C LEU A 69 2.92 8.98 -8.49
N LEU A 70 3.79 9.96 -8.32
CA LEU A 70 4.75 10.00 -7.21
C LEU A 70 4.05 10.21 -5.86
N VAL A 71 3.00 11.05 -5.82
CA VAL A 71 2.16 11.22 -4.62
C VAL A 71 1.39 9.95 -4.31
N ALA A 72 0.80 9.31 -5.34
CA ALA A 72 0.12 8.03 -5.16
C ALA A 72 1.07 6.95 -4.62
N ALA A 73 2.31 6.86 -5.13
CA ALA A 73 3.33 5.94 -4.63
C ALA A 73 3.66 6.13 -3.15
N LEU A 74 3.63 7.38 -2.66
CA LEU A 74 3.89 7.69 -1.26
C LEU A 74 2.71 7.40 -0.33
N LEU A 75 1.48 7.45 -0.85
CA LEU A 75 0.26 7.39 -0.06
C LEU A 75 -0.60 6.13 -0.31
N HIS A 76 -0.23 5.23 -1.25
CA HIS A 76 -1.08 4.09 -1.62
C HIS A 76 -1.46 3.18 -0.44
N ASP A 77 -0.61 3.11 0.55
CA ASP A 77 -0.73 2.23 1.71
C ASP A 77 -1.28 2.93 2.97
N VAL A 78 -1.67 4.22 2.92
CA VAL A 78 -2.12 4.97 4.11
C VAL A 78 -3.38 4.38 4.76
N GLY A 79 -4.19 3.62 4.04
CA GLY A 79 -5.31 2.90 4.61
C GLY A 79 -4.93 1.84 5.65
N LYS A 80 -3.66 1.38 5.66
CA LYS A 80 -3.11 0.50 6.69
C LYS A 80 -3.04 1.16 8.07
N LEU A 81 -3.20 2.48 8.15
CA LEU A 81 -3.33 3.22 9.42
C LEU A 81 -4.53 2.79 10.26
N ARG A 82 -5.57 2.23 9.65
CA ARG A 82 -6.77 1.76 10.37
C ARG A 82 -6.49 0.62 11.34
N TYR A 83 -5.45 -0.18 11.10
CA TYR A 83 -5.03 -1.24 12.01
C TYR A 83 -3.55 -1.53 11.88
N ARG A 84 -2.83 -1.45 13.01
CA ARG A 84 -1.39 -1.77 13.04
C ARG A 84 -1.18 -3.28 13.04
N LEU A 85 -0.74 -3.81 11.90
CA LEU A 85 -0.36 -5.21 11.80
C LEU A 85 0.95 -5.47 12.52
N ASN A 86 0.98 -6.51 13.33
CA ASN A 86 2.23 -7.07 13.82
C ASN A 86 2.88 -7.97 12.74
N PRO A 87 4.19 -8.28 12.85
CA PRO A 87 4.89 -9.08 11.84
C PRO A 87 4.29 -10.47 11.59
N PHE A 88 3.73 -11.09 12.64
CA PHE A 88 3.07 -12.39 12.51
C PHE A 88 1.78 -12.31 11.70
N GLU A 89 0.94 -11.31 11.95
CA GLU A 89 -0.29 -11.08 11.20
C GLU A 89 0.00 -10.80 9.71
N ARG A 90 1.04 -10.01 9.40
CA ARG A 90 1.49 -9.77 8.01
C ARG A 90 1.88 -11.07 7.32
N ALA A 91 2.74 -11.86 7.95
CA ALA A 91 3.18 -13.14 7.40
C ALA A 91 2.00 -14.11 7.21
N MET A 92 1.09 -14.16 8.17
CA MET A 92 -0.11 -15.00 8.11
C MET A 92 -1.00 -14.65 6.93
N VAL A 93 -1.29 -13.37 6.69
CA VAL A 93 -2.10 -12.93 5.53
C VAL A 93 -1.45 -13.39 4.23
N VAL A 94 -0.16 -13.11 4.02
CA VAL A 94 0.57 -13.50 2.80
C VAL A 94 0.53 -15.01 2.58
N VAL A 95 0.80 -15.80 3.62
CA VAL A 95 0.82 -17.27 3.53
C VAL A 95 -0.58 -17.81 3.23
N MET A 96 -1.60 -17.35 3.95
CA MET A 96 -2.96 -17.84 3.78
C MET A 96 -3.58 -17.44 2.45
N GLN A 97 -3.31 -16.24 1.94
CA GLN A 97 -3.72 -15.84 0.59
C GLN A 97 -3.08 -16.72 -0.49
N ALA A 98 -1.86 -17.19 -0.28
CA ALA A 98 -1.16 -18.06 -1.23
C ALA A 98 -1.63 -19.53 -1.17
N ILE A 99 -1.92 -20.07 0.03
CA ILE A 99 -2.24 -21.48 0.24
C ILE A 99 -3.75 -21.73 0.18
N LEU A 100 -4.55 -20.86 0.81
CA LEU A 100 -6.01 -20.99 0.94
C LEU A 100 -6.74 -19.70 0.50
N PRO A 101 -6.62 -19.29 -0.78
CA PRO A 101 -7.14 -17.99 -1.25
C PRO A 101 -8.65 -17.84 -1.06
N LYS A 102 -9.43 -18.91 -1.24
CA LYS A 102 -10.88 -18.87 -1.03
C LYS A 102 -11.23 -18.60 0.44
N GLN A 103 -10.48 -19.18 1.37
CA GLN A 103 -10.70 -18.99 2.80
C GLN A 103 -10.22 -17.62 3.26
N ALA A 104 -9.07 -17.16 2.77
CA ALA A 104 -8.57 -15.80 3.03
C ALA A 104 -9.61 -14.75 2.60
N ARG A 105 -10.21 -14.90 1.40
CA ARG A 105 -11.27 -14.02 0.91
C ARG A 105 -12.54 -14.06 1.78
N ARG A 106 -12.91 -15.20 2.38
CA ARG A 106 -14.03 -15.25 3.35
C ARG A 106 -13.70 -14.52 4.64
N TRP A 107 -12.46 -14.56 5.08
CA TRP A 107 -12.01 -13.85 6.28
C TRP A 107 -11.87 -12.34 6.06
N SER A 108 -11.66 -11.89 4.83
CA SER A 108 -11.59 -10.45 4.49
C SER A 108 -12.96 -9.79 4.38
N TYR A 109 -14.07 -10.52 4.52
CA TYR A 109 -15.40 -9.93 4.51
C TYR A 109 -15.60 -8.96 5.67
N LEU A 110 -15.90 -7.70 5.33
CA LEU A 110 -16.22 -6.64 6.28
C LEU A 110 -17.73 -6.65 6.54
N PRO A 111 -18.20 -6.97 7.75
CA PRO A 111 -19.63 -6.97 8.04
C PRO A 111 -20.16 -5.54 8.19
N PRO A 112 -21.47 -5.32 7.96
CA PRO A 112 -22.11 -4.00 8.10
C PRO A 112 -21.97 -3.39 9.51
N ALA A 113 -21.85 -4.23 10.55
CA ALA A 113 -21.65 -3.79 11.93
C ALA A 113 -20.21 -3.30 12.23
N GLY A 114 -19.32 -3.31 11.21
CA GLY A 114 -17.91 -2.96 11.40
C GLY A 114 -17.06 -4.15 11.85
N TRP A 115 -15.82 -3.86 12.22
CA TRP A 115 -14.81 -4.85 12.54
C TRP A 115 -14.15 -4.67 13.92
N GLU A 116 -14.59 -3.69 14.69
CA GLU A 116 -13.96 -3.25 15.94
C GLU A 116 -13.85 -4.39 16.97
N GLY A 117 -14.90 -5.18 17.12
CA GLY A 117 -14.95 -6.34 18.02
C GLY A 117 -14.29 -7.62 17.52
N MET A 118 -13.71 -7.59 16.29
CA MET A 118 -13.12 -8.80 15.71
C MET A 118 -11.73 -9.09 16.26
N PRO A 119 -11.32 -10.39 16.29
CA PRO A 119 -9.97 -10.75 16.68
C PRO A 119 -8.94 -10.20 15.68
N GLY A 120 -7.74 -9.87 16.16
CA GLY A 120 -6.68 -9.23 15.38
C GLY A 120 -6.35 -9.97 14.08
N TRP A 121 -6.24 -11.30 14.15
CA TRP A 121 -5.96 -12.12 12.96
C TRP A 121 -6.99 -11.88 11.83
N ARG A 122 -8.27 -11.71 12.15
CA ARG A 122 -9.31 -11.44 11.15
C ARG A 122 -9.25 -10.01 10.65
N LYS A 123 -8.95 -9.04 11.53
CA LYS A 123 -8.71 -7.64 11.15
C LYS A 123 -7.60 -7.52 10.11
N ALA A 124 -6.57 -8.36 10.21
CA ALA A 124 -5.47 -8.40 9.25
C ALA A 124 -5.95 -8.74 7.82
N PHE A 125 -6.85 -9.70 7.65
CA PHE A 125 -7.41 -10.03 6.33
C PHE A 125 -8.34 -8.94 5.81
N ILE A 126 -9.17 -8.35 6.67
CA ILE A 126 -10.05 -7.24 6.31
C ILE A 126 -9.22 -6.03 5.88
N LEU A 127 -8.17 -5.68 6.65
CA LEU A 127 -7.26 -4.60 6.28
C LEU A 127 -6.59 -4.87 4.92
N ALA A 128 -6.09 -6.08 4.70
CA ALA A 128 -5.43 -6.44 3.45
C ALA A 128 -6.33 -6.26 2.22
N GLU A 129 -7.64 -6.49 2.36
CA GLU A 129 -8.62 -6.33 1.27
C GLU A 129 -9.07 -4.88 1.07
N HIS A 130 -9.26 -4.13 2.17
CA HIS A 130 -9.96 -2.85 2.13
C HIS A 130 -9.05 -1.63 2.28
N HIS A 131 -7.74 -1.79 2.52
CA HIS A 131 -6.88 -0.63 2.78
C HIS A 131 -6.76 0.32 1.58
N ALA A 132 -6.88 -0.17 0.35
CA ALA A 132 -6.86 0.68 -0.84
C ALA A 132 -8.03 1.68 -0.85
N GLU A 133 -9.24 1.21 -0.55
CA GLU A 133 -10.42 2.06 -0.45
C GLU A 133 -10.30 3.07 0.70
N TRP A 134 -9.94 2.58 1.89
CA TRP A 134 -9.74 3.44 3.05
C TRP A 134 -8.58 4.43 2.87
N GLY A 135 -7.54 4.02 2.16
CA GLY A 135 -6.42 4.88 1.81
C GLY A 135 -6.83 6.01 0.88
N ALA A 136 -7.66 5.71 -0.12
CA ALA A 136 -8.21 6.70 -1.03
C ALA A 136 -9.06 7.75 -0.28
N GLU A 137 -9.95 7.32 0.64
CA GLU A 137 -10.73 8.21 1.50
C GLU A 137 -9.83 9.13 2.35
N MET A 138 -8.80 8.55 3.00
CA MET A 138 -7.87 9.33 3.83
C MET A 138 -7.07 10.33 2.99
N ALA A 139 -6.62 9.92 1.81
CA ALA A 139 -5.88 10.77 0.90
C ALA A 139 -6.76 11.89 0.33
N HIS A 140 -8.03 11.61 0.01
CA HIS A 140 -9.03 12.61 -0.37
C HIS A 140 -9.13 13.72 0.70
N HIS A 141 -9.29 13.34 1.97
CA HIS A 141 -9.34 14.30 3.09
C HIS A 141 -8.02 15.06 3.29
N ALA A 142 -6.89 14.52 2.84
CA ALA A 142 -5.60 15.21 2.81
C ALA A 142 -5.41 16.09 1.56
N GLY A 143 -6.44 16.23 0.71
CA GLY A 143 -6.46 17.12 -0.43
C GLY A 143 -5.61 16.66 -1.61
N VAL A 144 -5.60 15.37 -1.91
CA VAL A 144 -5.01 14.85 -3.15
C VAL A 144 -5.90 15.13 -4.36
N SER A 145 -5.32 15.09 -5.58
CA SER A 145 -6.11 15.18 -6.81
C SER A 145 -7.02 13.95 -6.99
N PRO A 146 -8.13 14.05 -7.76
CA PRO A 146 -8.97 12.91 -8.09
C PRO A 146 -8.20 11.76 -8.75
N LEU A 147 -7.17 12.06 -9.54
CA LEU A 147 -6.29 11.06 -10.15
C LEU A 147 -5.50 10.28 -9.09
N VAL A 148 -4.89 10.97 -8.12
CA VAL A 148 -4.17 10.32 -7.01
C VAL A 148 -5.10 9.44 -6.19
N GLU A 149 -6.29 9.95 -5.86
CA GLU A 149 -7.31 9.19 -5.14
C GLU A 149 -7.65 7.88 -5.87
N ASN A 150 -7.89 7.97 -7.20
CA ASN A 150 -8.24 6.80 -7.99
C ASN A 150 -7.06 5.81 -8.13
N LEU A 151 -5.83 6.30 -8.32
CA LEU A 151 -4.63 5.44 -8.32
C LEU A 151 -4.50 4.67 -7.00
N ILE A 152 -4.70 5.34 -5.85
CA ILE A 152 -4.69 4.70 -4.53
C ILE A 152 -5.82 3.67 -4.42
N ARG A 153 -7.04 4.02 -4.80
CA ARG A 153 -8.22 3.15 -4.74
C ARG A 153 -8.03 1.86 -5.51
N GLN A 154 -7.40 1.96 -6.67
CA GLN A 154 -7.30 0.84 -7.60
C GLN A 154 -5.98 0.08 -7.55
N HIS A 155 -4.97 0.51 -6.78
CA HIS A 155 -3.63 -0.08 -6.86
C HIS A 155 -3.60 -1.60 -6.63
N GLN A 156 -4.56 -2.17 -5.90
CA GLN A 156 -4.65 -3.61 -5.64
C GLN A 156 -5.53 -4.39 -6.62
N HIS A 157 -6.40 -3.73 -7.39
CA HIS A 157 -7.33 -4.44 -8.27
C HIS A 157 -6.69 -4.79 -9.61
N PRO A 158 -6.78 -6.05 -10.10
CA PRO A 158 -6.09 -6.49 -11.31
C PRO A 158 -6.60 -5.83 -12.59
N HIS A 159 -7.80 -5.25 -12.59
CA HIS A 159 -8.41 -4.58 -13.74
C HIS A 159 -9.05 -3.27 -13.30
N GLY A 160 -8.55 -2.14 -13.83
CA GLY A 160 -9.21 -0.83 -13.71
C GLY A 160 -10.46 -0.83 -14.60
N HIS A 161 -11.64 -0.93 -14.03
CA HIS A 161 -12.89 -0.76 -14.77
C HIS A 161 -13.18 0.74 -14.95
N GLY A 162 -13.33 1.19 -16.19
CA GLY A 162 -13.80 2.55 -16.50
C GLY A 162 -12.75 3.66 -16.39
N VAL A 163 -11.48 3.34 -16.51
CA VAL A 163 -10.34 4.27 -16.41
C VAL A 163 -9.90 4.71 -17.82
N GLU A 164 -9.56 5.98 -17.98
CA GLU A 164 -8.94 6.48 -19.23
C GLU A 164 -7.59 5.78 -19.47
N GLU A 165 -7.19 5.66 -20.76
CA GLU A 165 -5.98 4.92 -21.15
C GLU A 165 -4.70 5.46 -20.48
N ALA A 166 -4.57 6.77 -20.36
CA ALA A 166 -3.44 7.43 -19.68
C ALA A 166 -3.39 7.13 -18.18
N GLU A 167 -4.52 7.11 -17.50
CA GLU A 167 -4.63 6.75 -16.09
C GLU A 167 -4.32 5.27 -15.86
N ASN A 168 -4.74 4.42 -16.80
CA ASN A 168 -4.46 2.99 -16.75
C ASN A 168 -2.95 2.70 -16.86
N ASP A 169 -2.20 3.49 -17.67
CA ASP A 169 -0.73 3.39 -17.74
C ASP A 169 -0.08 3.73 -16.38
N LEU A 170 -0.49 4.81 -15.73
CA LEU A 170 0.02 5.20 -14.40
C LEU A 170 -0.30 4.13 -13.33
N LEU A 171 -1.49 3.57 -13.38
CA LEU A 171 -1.91 2.50 -12.49
C LEU A 171 -1.09 1.22 -12.71
N HIS A 172 -0.81 0.86 -13.96
CA HIS A 172 0.07 -0.26 -14.29
C HIS A 172 1.49 -0.06 -13.78
N LYS A 173 2.06 1.14 -13.92
CA LYS A 173 3.38 1.48 -13.40
C LYS A 173 3.43 1.36 -11.88
N LEU A 174 2.46 1.96 -11.18
CA LEU A 174 2.37 1.88 -9.72
C LEU A 174 2.32 0.43 -9.25
N ARG A 175 1.43 -0.37 -9.81
CA ARG A 175 1.26 -1.80 -9.46
C ARG A 175 2.50 -2.64 -9.76
N ALA A 176 3.13 -2.42 -10.90
CA ALA A 176 4.31 -3.18 -11.30
C ALA A 176 5.44 -2.99 -10.29
N ILE A 177 5.66 -1.75 -9.86
CA ILE A 177 6.72 -1.41 -8.92
C ILE A 177 6.37 -1.81 -7.49
N ASP A 178 5.13 -1.59 -7.06
CA ASP A 178 4.66 -2.03 -5.75
C ASP A 178 4.81 -3.55 -5.56
N ASN A 179 4.42 -4.34 -6.53
CA ASN A 179 4.57 -5.81 -6.50
C ASN A 179 6.03 -6.30 -6.51
N ASP A 180 6.97 -5.49 -7.03
CA ASP A 180 8.41 -5.79 -7.08
C ASP A 180 9.19 -5.17 -5.90
N SER A 181 8.54 -4.38 -5.08
CA SER A 181 9.10 -3.64 -3.94
C SER A 181 8.83 -4.33 -2.63
#